data_4738d4f006e801305ba2afb11a740af5
#
_entry.id   4738d4f006e801305ba2afb11a740af5
#
_cell.length_a   1.000
_cell.length_b   1.000
_cell.length_c   1.000
_cell.angle_alpha   90.00
_cell.angle_beta   90.00
_cell.angle_gamma   90.00
#
_symmetry.space_group_name_H-M   'P 1'
#
loop_
_entity.id
_entity.type
_entity.pdbx_description
1 polymer ?
#
loop_
_entity_poly.entity_id
_entity_poly.type
_entity_poly.pdbx_seq_one_letter_code
_entity_poly.pdbx_strand_id
1 'polypeptide(L)'
;MIGHCDEWIPIAPGTDAALIAALTYVMIKEDLLDRTFLDKYTIGFSENTLPQDAAKNSSYESYVLGLNDGVEKTPDWASKITKIPARRIVQLAREIATIKPCFIEQGWGVQRHSNGEQNARAIATLACITGNIGIEGTNTGCRTGSSKTYDIMGMPFKNPIKDSIPCFLFTDAIYRGKEMTDISDGVRGTTQLKQNIKFIFNTAGNCLTNQHSTIKEVHDILSDENLCECIVDVNVTRTPSNNYADYILPDATMLEQEDFIRPSAGYYSNKPYIISVSYTHLRAH
;
A
#
# COMPACT_ATOMS: atom_id res chain seq x y z
N MET A 1 4.79 1.57 20.86
CA MET A 1 3.62 2.46 20.93
C MET A 1 2.85 2.34 22.24
N ILE A 2 2.63 1.14 22.75
CA ILE A 2 2.03 0.94 24.08
C ILE A 2 2.93 1.65 25.11
N GLY A 3 2.43 2.64 25.82
CA GLY A 3 3.18 3.50 26.75
C GLY A 3 3.41 4.93 26.26
N HIS A 4 3.00 5.24 25.01
CA HIS A 4 3.01 6.60 24.46
C HIS A 4 1.63 7.00 23.88
N CYS A 5 0.59 6.20 24.15
CA CYS A 5 -0.81 6.51 23.80
C CYS A 5 -1.69 6.35 25.06
N ASP A 6 -2.77 7.11 25.11
CA ASP A 6 -3.72 7.09 26.23
C ASP A 6 -4.52 5.77 26.26
N GLU A 7 -4.83 5.23 25.08
CA GLU A 7 -5.56 3.98 24.96
C GLU A 7 -5.07 3.16 23.76
N TRP A 8 -4.97 1.85 23.97
CA TRP A 8 -4.77 0.87 22.94
C TRP A 8 -6.03 0.06 22.71
N ILE A 9 -6.59 0.10 21.49
CA ILE A 9 -7.78 -0.66 21.10
C ILE A 9 -7.35 -1.79 20.19
N PRO A 10 -7.26 -3.04 20.67
CA PRO A 10 -6.90 -4.17 19.84
C PRO A 10 -7.98 -4.47 18.81
N ILE A 11 -7.59 -4.59 17.56
CA ILE A 11 -8.48 -4.93 16.44
C ILE A 11 -8.00 -6.22 15.77
N ALA A 12 -8.92 -7.06 15.32
CA ALA A 12 -8.58 -8.21 14.50
C ALA A 12 -7.92 -7.72 13.18
N PRO A 13 -6.73 -8.23 12.80
CA PRO A 13 -6.02 -7.76 11.62
C PRO A 13 -6.86 -7.83 10.35
N GLY A 14 -6.78 -6.79 9.50
CA GLY A 14 -7.49 -6.72 8.22
C GLY A 14 -8.99 -6.39 8.31
N THR A 15 -9.48 -5.94 9.48
CA THR A 15 -10.91 -5.62 9.68
C THR A 15 -11.19 -4.13 9.90
N ASP A 16 -10.24 -3.27 9.57
CA ASP A 16 -10.34 -1.82 9.76
C ASP A 16 -11.54 -1.22 9.03
N ALA A 17 -11.83 -1.68 7.81
CA ALA A 17 -12.97 -1.21 7.04
C ALA A 17 -14.31 -1.48 7.75
N ALA A 18 -14.44 -2.61 8.45
CA ALA A 18 -15.63 -2.93 9.23
C ALA A 18 -15.79 -2.00 10.45
N LEU A 19 -14.68 -1.68 11.11
CA LEU A 19 -14.68 -0.69 12.17
C LEU A 19 -15.15 0.67 11.67
N ILE A 20 -14.55 1.17 10.59
CA ILE A 20 -14.87 2.48 10.02
C ILE A 20 -16.34 2.55 9.57
N ALA A 21 -16.86 1.49 8.96
CA ALA A 21 -18.27 1.43 8.57
C ALA A 21 -19.21 1.58 9.78
N ALA A 22 -18.88 0.92 10.91
CA ALA A 22 -19.69 1.04 12.12
C ALA A 22 -19.52 2.39 12.83
N LEU A 23 -18.33 2.98 12.81
CA LEU A 23 -18.13 4.37 13.27
C LEU A 23 -19.01 5.32 12.46
N THR A 24 -19.01 5.17 11.12
CA THR A 24 -19.83 5.94 10.21
C THR A 24 -21.33 5.74 10.48
N TYR A 25 -21.75 4.51 10.74
CA TYR A 25 -23.15 4.20 11.09
C TYR A 25 -23.60 5.01 12.32
N VAL A 26 -22.80 5.02 13.38
CA VAL A 26 -23.10 5.81 14.59
C VAL A 26 -23.18 7.31 14.26
N MET A 27 -22.20 7.81 13.50
CA MET A 27 -22.16 9.22 13.10
C MET A 27 -23.37 9.63 12.24
N ILE A 28 -23.86 8.74 11.36
CA ILE A 28 -25.10 8.98 10.58
C ILE A 28 -26.30 9.02 11.52
N LYS A 29 -26.45 8.04 12.42
CA LYS A 29 -27.62 7.94 13.31
C LYS A 29 -27.70 9.06 14.34
N GLU A 30 -26.57 9.63 14.74
CA GLU A 30 -26.47 10.67 15.73
C GLU A 30 -26.24 12.08 15.15
N ASP A 31 -26.29 12.20 13.80
CA ASP A 31 -26.07 13.46 13.05
C ASP A 31 -24.74 14.15 13.39
N LEU A 32 -23.67 13.36 13.44
CA LEU A 32 -22.32 13.82 13.79
C LEU A 32 -21.41 14.02 12.57
N LEU A 33 -21.95 13.89 11.35
CA LEU A 33 -21.21 14.07 10.11
C LEU A 33 -20.99 15.54 9.77
N ASP A 34 -19.88 15.86 9.13
CA ASP A 34 -19.71 17.15 8.48
C ASP A 34 -20.33 17.10 7.06
N ARG A 35 -21.65 17.24 7.00
CA ARG A 35 -22.42 17.22 5.74
C ARG A 35 -21.95 18.30 4.77
N THR A 36 -21.60 19.47 5.26
CA THR A 36 -21.14 20.59 4.41
C THR A 36 -19.84 20.24 3.70
N PHE A 37 -18.90 19.61 4.41
CA PHE A 37 -17.66 19.14 3.83
C PHE A 37 -17.91 18.00 2.82
N LEU A 38 -18.74 17.04 3.19
CA LEU A 38 -19.05 15.87 2.36
C LEU A 38 -19.70 16.27 1.02
N ASP A 39 -20.70 17.12 1.06
CA ASP A 39 -21.43 17.56 -0.14
C ASP A 39 -20.55 18.38 -1.08
N LYS A 40 -19.60 19.13 -0.55
CA LYS A 40 -18.75 20.02 -1.34
C LYS A 40 -17.49 19.35 -1.88
N TYR A 41 -16.90 18.41 -1.13
CA TYR A 41 -15.55 17.93 -1.40
C TYR A 41 -15.46 16.43 -1.64
N THR A 42 -16.57 15.68 -1.58
CA THR A 42 -16.55 14.23 -1.81
C THR A 42 -17.49 13.81 -2.93
N ILE A 43 -17.16 12.69 -3.56
CA ILE A 43 -17.97 12.03 -4.56
C ILE A 43 -18.34 10.64 -4.00
N GLY A 44 -19.64 10.27 -4.06
CA GLY A 44 -20.10 8.93 -3.71
C GLY A 44 -20.31 8.67 -2.22
N PHE A 45 -20.25 9.70 -1.35
CA PHE A 45 -20.63 9.54 0.05
C PHE A 45 -22.15 9.36 0.17
N SER A 46 -22.94 10.27 -0.37
CA SER A 46 -24.41 10.19 -0.41
C SER A 46 -24.90 9.98 -1.84
N GLU A 47 -26.16 9.59 -1.99
CA GLU A 47 -26.79 9.43 -3.31
C GLU A 47 -26.73 10.73 -4.14
N ASN A 48 -26.79 11.89 -3.48
CA ASN A 48 -26.73 13.20 -4.14
C ASN A 48 -25.33 13.53 -4.71
N THR A 49 -24.30 12.88 -4.22
CA THR A 49 -22.91 13.07 -4.67
C THR A 49 -22.40 11.96 -5.60
N LEU A 50 -23.29 11.04 -6.00
CA LEU A 50 -22.98 10.02 -6.99
C LEU A 50 -22.90 10.60 -8.41
N PRO A 51 -22.10 10.02 -9.32
CA PRO A 51 -22.20 10.27 -10.75
C PRO A 51 -23.61 9.95 -11.28
N GLN A 52 -24.01 10.62 -12.37
CA GLN A 52 -25.37 10.49 -12.93
C GLN A 52 -25.74 9.07 -13.41
N ASP A 53 -24.74 8.30 -13.80
CA ASP A 53 -24.86 6.93 -14.30
C ASP A 53 -24.66 5.85 -13.20
N ALA A 54 -24.46 6.27 -11.96
CA ALA A 54 -24.29 5.35 -10.86
C ALA A 54 -25.59 4.59 -10.53
N ALA A 55 -25.42 3.34 -10.13
CA ALA A 55 -26.57 2.53 -9.70
C ALA A 55 -27.20 3.13 -8.41
N LYS A 56 -28.52 2.99 -8.29
CA LYS A 56 -29.24 3.40 -7.08
C LYS A 56 -28.73 2.64 -5.86
N ASN A 57 -28.62 3.33 -4.72
CA ASN A 57 -28.09 2.80 -3.45
C ASN A 57 -26.62 2.36 -3.51
N SER A 58 -25.83 2.90 -4.43
CA SER A 58 -24.40 2.59 -4.54
C SER A 58 -23.49 3.55 -3.76
N SER A 59 -24.05 4.52 -3.05
CA SER A 59 -23.27 5.41 -2.18
C SER A 59 -22.74 4.70 -0.94
N TYR A 60 -21.69 5.27 -0.35
CA TYR A 60 -21.12 4.74 0.89
C TYR A 60 -22.12 4.81 2.06
N GLU A 61 -22.91 5.86 2.15
CA GLU A 61 -23.99 6.00 3.13
C GLU A 61 -25.03 4.89 2.96
N SER A 62 -25.46 4.60 1.72
CA SER A 62 -26.39 3.50 1.41
C SER A 62 -25.81 2.13 1.82
N TYR A 63 -24.53 1.90 1.58
CA TYR A 63 -23.85 0.69 2.02
C TYR A 63 -23.82 0.57 3.55
N VAL A 64 -23.48 1.64 4.26
CA VAL A 64 -23.44 1.66 5.73
C VAL A 64 -24.81 1.41 6.35
N LEU A 65 -25.86 1.97 5.76
CA LEU A 65 -27.25 1.79 6.19
C LEU A 65 -27.87 0.47 5.72
N GLY A 66 -27.15 -0.38 5.00
CA GLY A 66 -27.63 -1.66 4.52
C GLY A 66 -28.63 -1.57 3.35
N LEU A 67 -28.75 -0.42 2.69
CA LEU A 67 -29.66 -0.25 1.54
C LEU A 67 -29.16 -0.96 0.29
N ASN A 68 -27.86 -1.25 0.23
CA ASN A 68 -27.22 -1.93 -0.88
C ASN A 68 -27.27 -3.47 -0.75
N ASP A 69 -26.96 -4.00 0.43
CA ASP A 69 -26.77 -5.44 0.67
C ASP A 69 -27.70 -6.03 1.73
N GLY A 70 -28.63 -5.24 2.25
CA GLY A 70 -29.58 -5.67 3.29
C GLY A 70 -28.98 -5.80 4.68
N VAL A 71 -27.73 -5.38 4.89
CA VAL A 71 -27.02 -5.53 6.16
C VAL A 71 -26.57 -4.18 6.70
N GLU A 72 -27.22 -3.68 7.75
CA GLU A 72 -26.74 -2.48 8.46
C GLU A 72 -25.39 -2.71 9.14
N LYS A 73 -24.46 -1.78 8.97
CA LYS A 73 -23.11 -1.86 9.54
C LYS A 73 -23.08 -1.35 10.99
N THR A 74 -23.92 -1.94 11.83
CA THR A 74 -24.08 -1.55 13.24
C THR A 74 -22.82 -1.82 14.07
N PRO A 75 -22.66 -1.18 15.24
CA PRO A 75 -21.59 -1.52 16.19
C PRO A 75 -21.57 -3.00 16.60
N ASP A 76 -22.75 -3.64 16.75
CA ASP A 76 -22.84 -5.07 17.07
C ASP A 76 -22.38 -5.96 15.91
N TRP A 77 -22.69 -5.58 14.66
CA TRP A 77 -22.17 -6.25 13.47
C TRP A 77 -20.64 -6.16 13.44
N ALA A 78 -20.09 -4.96 13.58
CA ALA A 78 -18.64 -4.76 13.54
C ALA A 78 -17.91 -5.41 14.71
N SER A 79 -18.52 -5.45 15.91
CA SER A 79 -17.93 -6.09 17.09
C SER A 79 -17.65 -7.58 16.87
N LYS A 80 -18.51 -8.27 16.16
CA LYS A 80 -18.33 -9.69 15.81
C LYS A 80 -17.12 -9.91 14.88
N ILE A 81 -16.82 -8.94 14.01
CA ILE A 81 -15.75 -8.98 13.03
C ILE A 81 -14.43 -8.51 13.65
N THR A 82 -14.45 -7.32 14.23
CA THR A 82 -13.26 -6.60 14.70
C THR A 82 -12.75 -7.05 16.06
N LYS A 83 -13.60 -7.72 16.83
CA LYS A 83 -13.41 -8.09 18.24
C LYS A 83 -13.38 -6.91 19.21
N ILE A 84 -13.70 -5.71 18.73
CA ILE A 84 -13.84 -4.52 19.58
C ILE A 84 -15.26 -4.51 20.16
N PRO A 85 -15.46 -4.29 21.46
CA PRO A 85 -16.79 -4.23 22.07
C PRO A 85 -17.66 -3.12 21.44
N ALA A 86 -18.92 -3.42 21.11
CA ALA A 86 -19.83 -2.48 20.45
C ALA A 86 -19.94 -1.13 21.16
N ARG A 87 -19.99 -1.15 22.50
CA ARG A 87 -20.01 0.08 23.33
C ARG A 87 -18.78 0.97 23.08
N ARG A 88 -17.59 0.35 22.85
CA ARG A 88 -16.37 1.10 22.60
C ARG A 88 -16.37 1.71 21.19
N ILE A 89 -16.95 0.98 20.21
CA ILE A 89 -17.14 1.50 18.85
C ILE A 89 -18.03 2.76 18.89
N VAL A 90 -19.14 2.73 19.62
CA VAL A 90 -20.03 3.90 19.76
C VAL A 90 -19.31 5.07 20.43
N GLN A 91 -18.59 4.81 21.52
CA GLN A 91 -17.83 5.86 22.21
C GLN A 91 -16.75 6.45 21.31
N LEU A 92 -15.97 5.63 20.60
CA LEU A 92 -14.92 6.05 19.68
C LEU A 92 -15.49 6.91 18.52
N ALA A 93 -16.66 6.53 17.99
CA ALA A 93 -17.32 7.31 16.95
C ALA A 93 -17.63 8.74 17.43
N ARG A 94 -18.18 8.87 18.63
CA ARG A 94 -18.48 10.17 19.23
C ARG A 94 -17.22 10.99 19.52
N GLU A 95 -16.18 10.36 20.07
CA GLU A 95 -14.89 11.00 20.34
C GLU A 95 -14.28 11.58 19.06
N ILE A 96 -14.15 10.77 18.00
CA ILE A 96 -13.55 11.21 16.72
C ILE A 96 -14.39 12.32 16.06
N ALA A 97 -15.70 12.25 16.16
CA ALA A 97 -16.59 13.23 15.53
C ALA A 97 -16.60 14.59 16.24
N THR A 98 -16.44 14.61 17.58
CA THR A 98 -16.63 15.82 18.40
C THR A 98 -15.33 16.48 18.83
N ILE A 99 -14.23 15.73 19.00
CA ILE A 99 -12.92 16.27 19.38
C ILE A 99 -12.24 16.82 18.13
N LYS A 100 -12.03 18.13 18.07
CA LYS A 100 -11.37 18.80 16.92
C LYS A 100 -10.26 19.73 17.40
N PRO A 101 -9.13 19.80 16.69
CA PRO A 101 -8.79 19.03 15.50
C PRO A 101 -8.52 17.55 15.83
N CYS A 102 -8.93 16.63 14.96
CA CYS A 102 -8.62 15.22 15.09
C CYS A 102 -7.61 14.79 14.03
N PHE A 103 -6.46 14.27 14.44
CA PHE A 103 -5.42 13.77 13.55
C PHE A 103 -5.65 12.28 13.33
N ILE A 104 -5.95 11.90 12.09
CA ILE A 104 -6.21 10.51 11.69
C ILE A 104 -5.10 10.05 10.77
N GLU A 105 -4.39 9.01 11.17
CA GLU A 105 -3.27 8.47 10.41
C GLU A 105 -3.35 6.95 10.29
N GLN A 106 -2.85 6.41 9.20
CA GLN A 106 -2.67 4.98 9.00
C GLN A 106 -1.21 4.62 8.79
N GLY A 107 -0.82 3.46 9.33
CA GLY A 107 0.48 2.86 9.07
C GLY A 107 0.49 2.02 7.80
N TRP A 108 1.62 1.36 7.55
CA TRP A 108 1.79 0.49 6.38
C TRP A 108 1.09 -0.88 6.53
N GLY A 109 0.72 -1.26 7.75
CA GLY A 109 0.16 -2.58 8.03
C GLY A 109 -1.23 -2.79 7.46
N VAL A 110 -2.09 -1.77 7.50
CA VAL A 110 -3.52 -1.88 7.15
C VAL A 110 -3.79 -2.35 5.72
N GLN A 111 -2.93 -1.99 4.78
CA GLN A 111 -3.07 -2.39 3.37
C GLN A 111 -2.43 -3.75 3.06
N ARG A 112 -1.66 -4.34 3.99
CA ARG A 112 -0.89 -5.57 3.74
C ARG A 112 -1.67 -6.84 4.10
N HIS A 113 -2.94 -6.81 3.83
CA HIS A 113 -3.88 -7.91 3.99
C HIS A 113 -4.66 -8.12 2.70
N SER A 114 -5.34 -9.24 2.59
CA SER A 114 -6.30 -9.48 1.50
C SER A 114 -7.34 -8.37 1.49
N ASN A 115 -7.55 -7.73 0.34
CA ASN A 115 -8.39 -6.53 0.18
C ASN A 115 -7.99 -5.34 1.06
N GLY A 116 -6.72 -5.23 1.43
CA GLY A 116 -6.19 -4.20 2.33
C GLY A 116 -6.35 -2.77 1.81
N GLU A 117 -6.48 -2.60 0.49
CA GLU A 117 -6.79 -1.31 -0.12
C GLU A 117 -8.14 -0.76 0.36
N GLN A 118 -9.10 -1.61 0.70
CA GLN A 118 -10.38 -1.18 1.26
C GLN A 118 -10.22 -0.63 2.67
N ASN A 119 -9.33 -1.23 3.48
CA ASN A 119 -9.00 -0.72 4.81
C ASN A 119 -8.37 0.68 4.72
N ALA A 120 -7.41 0.85 3.82
CA ALA A 120 -6.75 2.14 3.61
C ALA A 120 -7.72 3.23 3.14
N ARG A 121 -8.63 2.91 2.21
CA ARG A 121 -9.68 3.82 1.74
C ARG A 121 -10.66 4.19 2.85
N ALA A 122 -11.09 3.22 3.66
CA ALA A 122 -12.00 3.46 4.77
C ALA A 122 -11.43 4.44 5.79
N ILE A 123 -10.14 4.31 6.14
CA ILE A 123 -9.48 5.24 7.07
C ILE A 123 -9.41 6.66 6.49
N ALA A 124 -9.09 6.81 5.22
CA ALA A 124 -9.12 8.11 4.56
C ALA A 124 -10.54 8.70 4.53
N THR A 125 -11.56 7.85 4.31
CA THR A 125 -12.96 8.26 4.35
C THR A 125 -13.37 8.79 5.73
N LEU A 126 -12.85 8.23 6.82
CA LEU A 126 -13.14 8.71 8.19
C LEU A 126 -12.71 10.17 8.39
N ALA A 127 -11.57 10.57 7.85
CA ALA A 127 -11.13 11.97 7.89
C ALA A 127 -12.08 12.91 7.11
N CYS A 128 -12.63 12.43 5.99
CA CYS A 128 -13.64 13.18 5.20
C CYS A 128 -14.97 13.32 5.97
N ILE A 129 -15.46 12.23 6.55
CA ILE A 129 -16.75 12.17 7.26
C ILE A 129 -16.82 13.18 8.39
N THR A 130 -15.71 13.37 9.06
CA THR A 130 -15.61 14.28 10.20
C THR A 130 -15.14 15.69 9.85
N GLY A 131 -14.86 15.96 8.55
CA GLY A 131 -14.36 17.25 8.10
C GLY A 131 -12.95 17.59 8.62
N ASN A 132 -12.17 16.58 9.01
CA ASN A 132 -10.79 16.75 9.51
C ASN A 132 -9.77 16.77 8.37
N ILE A 133 -10.03 17.56 7.33
CA ILE A 133 -9.10 17.74 6.21
C ILE A 133 -8.94 19.23 5.92
N GLY A 134 -7.70 19.67 5.76
CA GLY A 134 -7.38 21.06 5.44
C GLY A 134 -7.47 22.02 6.64
N ILE A 135 -7.56 21.50 7.84
CA ILE A 135 -7.55 22.24 9.10
C ILE A 135 -6.19 22.02 9.78
N GLU A 136 -5.65 23.07 10.39
CA GLU A 136 -4.38 22.96 11.13
C GLU A 136 -4.48 21.92 12.26
N GLY A 137 -3.48 21.05 12.36
CA GLY A 137 -3.47 19.94 13.33
C GLY A 137 -4.23 18.69 12.88
N THR A 138 -4.68 18.61 11.62
CA THR A 138 -5.37 17.43 11.06
C THR A 138 -4.55 16.75 9.95
N ASN A 139 -5.04 15.61 9.47
CA ASN A 139 -4.48 14.85 8.36
C ASN A 139 -5.59 14.24 7.50
N THR A 140 -5.26 13.81 6.31
CA THR A 140 -6.18 13.20 5.33
C THR A 140 -6.57 11.75 5.64
N GLY A 141 -6.16 11.20 6.77
CA GLY A 141 -6.29 9.76 7.06
C GLY A 141 -5.29 8.89 6.29
N CYS A 142 -4.46 9.50 5.45
CA CYS A 142 -3.41 8.82 4.73
C CYS A 142 -2.15 8.71 5.61
N ARG A 143 -1.22 7.87 5.16
CA ARG A 143 0.07 7.75 5.83
C ARG A 143 0.84 9.06 5.77
N THR A 144 1.37 9.49 6.93
CA THR A 144 2.34 10.57 6.98
C THR A 144 3.73 10.10 6.56
N GLY A 145 4.59 11.04 6.19
CA GLY A 145 6.02 10.76 6.01
C GLY A 145 6.44 10.45 4.58
N SER A 146 5.74 10.91 3.55
CA SER A 146 6.37 11.08 2.24
C SER A 146 7.06 12.44 2.20
N SER A 147 8.32 12.50 2.61
CA SER A 147 9.13 13.68 2.32
C SER A 147 9.28 13.84 0.81
N LYS A 148 9.29 15.07 0.33
CA LYS A 148 9.83 15.35 -1.00
C LYS A 148 11.27 14.87 -0.99
N THR A 149 11.55 13.76 -1.64
CA THR A 149 12.91 13.36 -1.95
C THR A 149 13.43 14.40 -2.94
N TYR A 150 14.49 15.11 -2.59
CA TYR A 150 15.23 15.86 -3.59
C TYR A 150 15.81 14.84 -4.55
N ASP A 151 15.54 15.00 -5.81
CA ASP A 151 16.14 14.19 -6.87
C ASP A 151 17.55 14.74 -7.12
N ILE A 152 18.49 14.32 -6.25
CA ILE A 152 19.85 14.86 -6.21
C ILE A 152 20.67 14.30 -7.37
N MET A 153 20.25 13.16 -7.89
CA MET A 153 20.93 12.52 -9.01
C MET A 153 19.89 11.75 -9.84
N GLY A 154 19.14 12.49 -10.63
CA GLY A 154 18.51 11.84 -11.79
C GLY A 154 19.63 11.24 -12.64
N MET A 155 19.65 9.92 -12.79
CA MET A 155 20.51 9.34 -13.83
C MET A 155 20.23 10.09 -15.12
N PRO A 156 21.26 10.64 -15.78
CA PRO A 156 21.04 11.45 -16.99
C PRO A 156 20.51 10.64 -18.18
N PHE A 157 20.25 9.36 -17.97
CA PHE A 157 19.78 8.44 -18.98
C PHE A 157 18.27 8.24 -18.86
N LYS A 158 17.58 8.49 -19.96
CA LYS A 158 16.19 8.06 -20.09
C LYS A 158 16.19 6.56 -20.37
N ASN A 159 15.45 5.80 -19.59
CA ASN A 159 15.21 4.39 -19.89
C ASN A 159 14.53 4.28 -21.29
N PRO A 160 15.18 3.66 -22.29
CA PRO A 160 14.59 3.51 -23.60
C PRO A 160 13.45 2.49 -23.62
N ILE A 161 13.41 1.59 -22.63
CA ILE A 161 12.40 0.55 -22.51
C ILE A 161 11.18 1.15 -21.83
N LYS A 162 10.05 1.11 -22.52
CA LYS A 162 8.75 1.59 -22.01
C LYS A 162 7.89 0.47 -21.47
N ASP A 163 8.13 -0.75 -21.93
CA ASP A 163 7.33 -1.91 -21.57
C ASP A 163 7.64 -2.33 -20.14
N SER A 164 6.59 -2.57 -19.37
CA SER A 164 6.71 -3.08 -18.02
C SER A 164 5.66 -4.13 -17.72
N ILE A 165 6.01 -5.04 -16.82
CA ILE A 165 5.20 -6.17 -16.40
C ILE A 165 4.91 -5.99 -14.90
N PRO A 166 3.69 -6.26 -14.42
CA PRO A 166 3.43 -6.31 -12.98
C PRO A 166 4.38 -7.27 -12.27
N CYS A 167 4.96 -6.84 -11.15
CA CYS A 167 6.04 -7.57 -10.49
C CYS A 167 5.68 -9.01 -10.06
N PHE A 168 4.39 -9.28 -9.82
CA PHE A 168 3.91 -10.62 -9.48
C PHE A 168 3.61 -11.51 -10.69
N LEU A 169 3.79 -11.02 -11.92
CA LEU A 169 3.56 -11.76 -13.16
C LEU A 169 4.84 -11.99 -13.96
N PHE A 170 6.01 -11.84 -13.34
CA PHE A 170 7.27 -12.06 -14.07
C PHE A 170 7.44 -13.53 -14.47
N THR A 171 6.98 -14.48 -13.66
CA THR A 171 6.99 -15.90 -13.98
C THR A 171 6.05 -16.24 -15.14
N ASP A 172 4.84 -15.66 -15.14
CA ASP A 172 3.93 -15.75 -16.27
C ASP A 172 4.59 -15.26 -17.56
N ALA A 173 5.31 -14.13 -17.48
CA ALA A 173 5.97 -13.56 -18.63
C ALA A 173 7.17 -14.39 -19.14
N ILE A 174 7.70 -15.32 -18.34
CA ILE A 174 8.71 -16.30 -18.78
C ILE A 174 8.09 -17.33 -19.72
N TYR A 175 6.93 -17.91 -19.39
CA TYR A 175 6.38 -19.01 -20.18
C TYR A 175 5.28 -18.59 -21.18
N ARG A 176 4.50 -17.56 -20.88
CA ARG A 176 3.39 -17.07 -21.72
C ARG A 176 3.45 -15.58 -22.05
N GLY A 177 4.62 -14.95 -21.96
CA GLY A 177 4.76 -13.49 -22.14
C GLY A 177 4.12 -12.97 -23.43
N LYS A 178 4.25 -13.69 -24.54
CA LYS A 178 3.63 -13.31 -25.82
C LYS A 178 2.10 -13.24 -25.80
N GLU A 179 1.47 -13.86 -24.83
CA GLU A 179 0.01 -13.87 -24.65
C GLU A 179 -0.46 -12.75 -23.72
N MET A 180 0.47 -12.13 -22.98
CA MET A 180 0.15 -11.10 -21.98
C MET A 180 -0.16 -9.76 -22.61
N THR A 181 -1.29 -9.17 -22.20
CA THR A 181 -1.77 -7.89 -22.70
C THR A 181 -1.94 -6.84 -21.60
N ASP A 182 -2.15 -5.60 -22.01
CA ASP A 182 -2.45 -4.49 -21.12
C ASP A 182 -3.80 -4.67 -20.42
N ILE A 183 -4.78 -5.27 -21.09
CA ILE A 183 -6.14 -5.49 -20.55
C ILE A 183 -6.18 -6.67 -19.60
N SER A 184 -5.65 -7.84 -20.00
CA SER A 184 -5.76 -9.06 -19.20
C SER A 184 -4.73 -9.14 -18.08
N ASP A 185 -3.52 -8.62 -18.29
CA ASP A 185 -2.38 -8.83 -17.40
C ASP A 185 -1.78 -7.53 -16.84
N GLY A 186 -2.29 -6.39 -17.27
CA GLY A 186 -1.81 -5.08 -16.79
C GLY A 186 -0.41 -4.70 -17.29
N VAL A 187 0.00 -5.24 -18.43
CA VAL A 187 1.23 -4.81 -19.13
C VAL A 187 1.12 -3.31 -19.46
N ARG A 188 2.22 -2.59 -19.36
CA ARG A 188 2.27 -1.15 -19.67
C ARG A 188 3.33 -0.86 -20.72
N GLY A 189 3.12 0.21 -21.48
CA GLY A 189 4.04 0.65 -22.56
C GLY A 189 3.77 0.00 -23.91
N THR A 190 3.07 -1.12 -23.94
CA THR A 190 2.61 -1.83 -25.14
C THR A 190 1.25 -2.45 -24.87
N THR A 191 0.49 -2.75 -25.93
CA THR A 191 -0.79 -3.47 -25.81
C THR A 191 -0.60 -4.97 -25.59
N GLN A 192 0.53 -5.51 -26.03
CA GLN A 192 0.89 -6.92 -25.89
C GLN A 192 2.40 -7.08 -25.90
N LEU A 193 2.94 -7.98 -25.07
CA LEU A 193 4.38 -8.26 -25.09
C LEU A 193 4.77 -9.00 -26.39
N LYS A 194 5.90 -8.63 -26.94
CA LYS A 194 6.40 -9.19 -28.20
C LYS A 194 7.07 -10.55 -28.04
N GLN A 195 7.53 -10.85 -26.83
CA GLN A 195 8.29 -12.06 -26.53
C GLN A 195 8.16 -12.44 -25.06
N ASN A 196 8.49 -13.69 -24.75
CA ASN A 196 8.65 -14.16 -23.39
C ASN A 196 9.95 -13.59 -22.78
N ILE A 197 10.02 -13.52 -21.45
CA ILE A 197 11.27 -13.18 -20.76
C ILE A 197 12.28 -14.31 -21.01
N LYS A 198 13.45 -13.94 -21.49
CA LYS A 198 14.57 -14.85 -21.76
C LYS A 198 15.80 -14.54 -20.91
N PHE A 199 15.87 -13.34 -20.38
CA PHE A 199 16.97 -12.87 -19.54
C PHE A 199 16.42 -12.14 -18.32
N ILE A 200 16.95 -12.48 -17.15
CA ILE A 200 16.62 -11.82 -15.88
C ILE A 200 17.89 -11.26 -15.27
N PHE A 201 17.85 -9.99 -14.89
CA PHE A 201 18.87 -9.36 -14.09
C PHE A 201 18.25 -8.97 -12.74
N ASN A 202 18.50 -9.79 -11.71
CA ASN A 202 18.00 -9.57 -10.36
C ASN A 202 19.02 -8.82 -9.53
N THR A 203 18.60 -7.82 -8.78
CA THR A 203 19.48 -7.03 -7.91
C THR A 203 18.88 -6.84 -6.53
N ALA A 204 19.74 -6.88 -5.52
CA ALA A 204 19.45 -6.45 -4.16
C ALA A 204 18.24 -7.13 -3.49
N GLY A 205 18.14 -8.45 -3.60
CA GLY A 205 17.10 -9.14 -2.86
C GLY A 205 16.80 -10.56 -3.29
N ASN A 206 15.90 -11.19 -2.55
CA ASN A 206 15.42 -12.56 -2.79
C ASN A 206 14.12 -12.56 -3.63
N CYS A 207 14.02 -11.66 -4.63
CA CYS A 207 12.76 -11.39 -5.32
C CYS A 207 12.25 -12.58 -6.14
N LEU A 208 13.13 -13.37 -6.74
CA LEU A 208 12.74 -14.48 -7.62
C LEU A 208 11.95 -15.56 -6.89
N THR A 209 12.27 -15.83 -5.62
CA THR A 209 11.66 -16.90 -4.85
C THR A 209 10.76 -16.45 -3.71
N ASN A 210 10.69 -15.14 -3.42
CA ASN A 210 9.98 -14.59 -2.25
C ASN A 210 8.78 -13.72 -2.59
N GLN A 211 8.53 -13.45 -3.87
CA GLN A 211 7.44 -12.53 -4.27
C GLN A 211 6.13 -13.24 -4.59
N HIS A 212 6.11 -14.56 -4.68
CA HIS A 212 4.94 -15.34 -5.07
C HIS A 212 4.44 -16.24 -3.94
N SER A 213 3.13 -16.46 -3.91
CA SER A 213 2.49 -17.45 -3.05
C SER A 213 2.55 -18.88 -3.61
N THR A 214 2.66 -19.03 -4.94
CA THR A 214 2.75 -20.32 -5.65
C THR A 214 4.19 -20.77 -5.81
N ILE A 215 4.91 -20.91 -4.71
CA ILE A 215 6.36 -21.10 -4.71
C ILE A 215 6.81 -22.34 -5.51
N LYS A 216 6.03 -23.42 -5.52
CA LYS A 216 6.36 -24.62 -6.29
C LYS A 216 6.40 -24.34 -7.78
N GLU A 217 5.40 -23.65 -8.31
CA GLU A 217 5.33 -23.26 -9.72
C GLU A 217 6.50 -22.33 -10.10
N VAL A 218 6.84 -21.39 -9.22
CA VAL A 218 8.00 -20.51 -9.41
C VAL A 218 9.29 -21.30 -9.52
N HIS A 219 9.48 -22.31 -8.65
CA HIS A 219 10.64 -23.20 -8.70
C HIS A 219 10.69 -24.01 -10.00
N ASP A 220 9.54 -24.57 -10.42
CA ASP A 220 9.45 -25.36 -11.66
C ASP A 220 9.81 -24.48 -12.88
N ILE A 221 9.31 -23.24 -12.94
CA ILE A 221 9.58 -22.29 -14.05
C ILE A 221 11.04 -21.83 -14.07
N LEU A 222 11.61 -21.47 -12.92
CA LEU A 222 12.99 -20.98 -12.84
C LEU A 222 14.03 -22.07 -13.03
N SER A 223 13.66 -23.34 -12.81
CA SER A 223 14.55 -24.49 -13.02
C SER A 223 14.54 -25.01 -14.45
N ASP A 224 13.64 -24.53 -15.30
CA ASP A 224 13.55 -24.95 -16.69
C ASP A 224 14.39 -24.02 -17.61
N GLU A 225 15.58 -24.46 -17.94
CA GLU A 225 16.52 -23.74 -18.81
C GLU A 225 15.99 -23.47 -20.23
N ASN A 226 14.94 -24.18 -20.67
CA ASN A 226 14.29 -23.91 -21.96
C ASN A 226 13.38 -22.67 -21.90
N LEU A 227 12.96 -22.27 -20.72
CA LEU A 227 12.08 -21.12 -20.53
C LEU A 227 12.87 -19.81 -20.40
N CYS A 228 13.73 -19.68 -19.41
CA CYS A 228 14.59 -18.51 -19.21
C CYS A 228 16.04 -18.89 -19.49
N GLU A 229 16.64 -18.26 -20.48
CA GLU A 229 17.96 -18.64 -21.02
C GLU A 229 19.14 -18.17 -20.15
N CYS A 230 18.94 -17.12 -19.34
CA CYS A 230 19.99 -16.60 -18.48
C CYS A 230 19.43 -15.79 -17.32
N ILE A 231 19.90 -16.08 -16.13
CA ILE A 231 19.59 -15.37 -14.89
C ILE A 231 20.89 -14.89 -14.24
N VAL A 232 21.01 -13.57 -14.09
CA VAL A 232 22.11 -12.94 -13.36
C VAL A 232 21.57 -12.39 -12.04
N ASP A 233 22.22 -12.71 -10.94
CA ASP A 233 21.85 -12.22 -9.61
C ASP A 233 23.01 -11.42 -8.99
N VAL A 234 22.73 -10.19 -8.57
CA VAL A 234 23.68 -9.29 -7.89
C VAL A 234 23.21 -9.10 -6.46
N ASN A 235 23.98 -9.57 -5.50
CA ASN A 235 23.58 -9.55 -4.10
C ASN A 235 24.77 -9.43 -3.15
N VAL A 236 24.53 -8.81 -1.97
CA VAL A 236 25.54 -8.74 -0.88
C VAL A 236 25.67 -10.05 -0.11
N THR A 237 24.61 -10.86 -0.10
CA THR A 237 24.55 -12.16 0.56
C THR A 237 23.87 -13.18 -0.33
N ARG A 238 24.23 -14.44 -0.15
CA ARG A 238 23.58 -15.52 -0.89
C ARG A 238 22.13 -15.72 -0.40
N THR A 239 21.19 -15.67 -1.33
CA THR A 239 19.75 -15.88 -1.09
C THR A 239 19.26 -17.13 -1.84
N PRO A 240 18.06 -17.65 -1.53
CA PRO A 240 17.46 -18.73 -2.32
C PRO A 240 17.33 -18.43 -3.82
N SER A 241 17.15 -17.16 -4.21
CA SER A 241 17.11 -16.73 -5.63
C SER A 241 18.41 -17.06 -6.37
N ASN A 242 19.57 -17.01 -5.68
CA ASN A 242 20.86 -17.35 -6.30
C ASN A 242 20.94 -18.82 -6.76
N ASN A 243 20.08 -19.71 -6.26
CA ASN A 243 20.09 -21.11 -6.67
C ASN A 243 19.65 -21.33 -8.12
N TYR A 244 18.99 -20.33 -8.72
CA TYR A 244 18.51 -20.34 -10.11
C TYR A 244 19.36 -19.46 -11.02
N ALA A 245 20.37 -18.79 -10.48
CA ALA A 245 21.21 -17.87 -11.25
C ALA A 245 22.35 -18.61 -11.94
N ASP A 246 22.54 -18.34 -13.22
CA ASP A 246 23.71 -18.78 -13.99
C ASP A 246 24.97 -18.01 -13.57
N TYR A 247 24.80 -16.73 -13.23
CA TYR A 247 25.88 -15.87 -12.77
C TYR A 247 25.49 -15.16 -11.47
N ILE A 248 26.34 -15.31 -10.46
CA ILE A 248 26.21 -14.60 -9.19
C ILE A 248 27.33 -13.55 -9.12
N LEU A 249 26.95 -12.29 -9.07
CA LEU A 249 27.88 -11.18 -8.92
C LEU A 249 27.80 -10.65 -7.49
N PRO A 250 28.92 -10.72 -6.72
CA PRO A 250 28.92 -10.17 -5.38
C PRO A 250 28.84 -8.65 -5.40
N ASP A 251 28.01 -8.09 -4.54
CA ASP A 251 27.92 -6.65 -4.32
C ASP A 251 28.51 -6.28 -2.96
N ALA A 252 28.96 -5.04 -2.82
CA ALA A 252 29.45 -4.52 -1.57
C ALA A 252 28.31 -4.00 -0.69
N THR A 253 28.43 -4.20 0.61
CA THR A 253 27.51 -3.55 1.56
C THR A 253 27.77 -2.04 1.62
N MET A 254 26.80 -1.27 2.13
CA MET A 254 26.95 0.17 2.32
C MET A 254 28.14 0.54 3.23
N LEU A 255 28.66 -0.40 4.02
CA LEU A 255 29.83 -0.20 4.87
C LEU A 255 31.15 -0.49 4.14
N GLU A 256 31.11 -1.09 2.97
CA GLU A 256 32.27 -1.51 2.19
C GLU A 256 32.53 -0.61 0.96
N GLN A 257 31.67 0.39 0.73
CA GLN A 257 31.77 1.29 -0.42
C GLN A 257 31.63 2.75 -0.01
N GLU A 258 32.15 3.63 -0.83
CA GLU A 258 31.83 5.06 -0.73
C GLU A 258 30.49 5.32 -1.38
N ASP A 259 29.56 5.93 -0.66
CA ASP A 259 28.20 6.15 -1.19
C ASP A 259 27.60 7.45 -0.67
N PHE A 260 26.60 7.92 -1.39
CA PHE A 260 25.74 9.01 -0.99
C PHE A 260 24.37 8.46 -0.62
N ILE A 261 24.06 8.48 0.66
CA ILE A 261 22.75 8.02 1.14
C ILE A 261 21.78 9.20 1.15
N ARG A 262 20.69 9.06 0.41
CA ARG A 262 19.51 9.89 0.60
C ARG A 262 18.49 9.13 1.44
N PRO A 263 17.79 9.76 2.38
CA PRO A 263 16.70 9.09 3.07
C PRO A 263 15.62 8.75 2.06
N SER A 264 15.32 7.48 1.89
CA SER A 264 14.27 7.00 0.99
C SER A 264 12.85 7.33 1.49
N ALA A 265 12.75 7.66 2.77
CA ALA A 265 11.52 8.11 3.40
C ALA A 265 11.87 8.99 4.59
N GLY A 266 11.53 10.25 4.53
CA GLY A 266 11.66 11.17 5.64
C GLY A 266 10.64 10.92 6.73
N TYR A 267 10.61 9.71 7.31
CA TYR A 267 9.67 9.37 8.37
C TYR A 267 9.81 10.25 9.62
N TYR A 268 10.97 10.88 9.79
CA TYR A 268 11.30 11.58 11.03
C TYR A 268 11.86 12.98 10.79
N SER A 269 11.95 13.45 9.56
CA SER A 269 12.49 14.77 9.26
C SER A 269 11.83 15.40 8.05
N ASN A 270 11.32 16.60 8.22
CA ASN A 270 10.83 17.44 7.13
C ASN A 270 11.97 18.11 6.35
N LYS A 271 13.23 17.85 6.73
CA LYS A 271 14.39 18.43 6.06
C LYS A 271 15.12 17.33 5.29
N PRO A 272 15.40 17.56 4.01
CA PRO A 272 16.27 16.67 3.26
C PRO A 272 17.69 16.74 3.83
N TYR A 273 18.35 15.60 3.91
CA TYR A 273 19.75 15.52 4.23
C TYR A 273 20.45 14.51 3.32
N ILE A 274 21.72 14.74 3.07
CA ILE A 274 22.60 13.80 2.38
C ILE A 274 23.63 13.36 3.40
N ILE A 275 23.85 12.06 3.48
CA ILE A 275 24.95 11.50 4.23
C ILE A 275 25.95 10.97 3.21
N SER A 276 27.17 11.49 3.25
CA SER A 276 28.32 10.93 2.55
C SER A 276 29.02 9.96 3.50
N VAL A 277 29.17 8.72 3.10
CA VAL A 277 29.92 7.71 3.85
C VAL A 277 31.19 7.42 3.08
N SER A 278 32.34 7.60 3.73
CA SER A 278 33.66 7.28 3.16
C SER A 278 34.15 5.96 3.73
N TYR A 279 34.42 5.00 2.84
CA TYR A 279 35.01 3.70 3.18
C TYR A 279 36.37 3.78 3.90
N THR A 280 37.09 4.88 3.73
CA THR A 280 38.39 5.08 4.35
C THR A 280 38.35 5.10 5.89
N HIS A 281 37.21 5.43 6.48
CA HIS A 281 37.04 5.40 7.94
C HIS A 281 36.90 4.00 8.53
N LEU A 282 36.54 3.00 7.72
CA LEU A 282 36.35 1.62 8.18
C LEU A 282 37.64 0.79 8.10
N ARG A 283 38.67 1.26 7.38
CA ARG A 283 39.99 0.61 7.31
C ARG A 283 40.90 0.93 8.46
N ALA A 284 40.52 1.83 9.34
CA ALA A 284 41.40 2.33 10.44
C ALA A 284 41.22 1.55 11.75
N HIS A 285 40.48 0.44 11.73
CA HIS A 285 40.28 -0.46 12.88
C HIS A 285 40.51 -1.93 12.42
#